data_093985386cc54e71e23fd0de6cdf8d40
#
_entry.id   093985386cc54e71e23fd0de6cdf8d40
#
_cell.length_a   1.000
_cell.length_b   1.000
_cell.length_c   1.000
_cell.angle_alpha   90.00
_cell.angle_beta   90.00
_cell.angle_gamma   90.00
#
_symmetry.space_group_name_H-M   'P 1'
#
loop_
_entity.id
_entity.type
_entity.pdbx_description
1 polymer ?
#
loop_
_entity_poly.entity_id
_entity_poly.type
_entity_poly.pdbx_seq_one_letter_code
_entity_poly.pdbx_strand_id
1 'polypeptide(L)'
;MAKKPVHGSGLRAQGKWIRDVASALSPRPSALIRLALLIGLLAAVSVAVPAAHDIPNDVTVQVLVRPEGQRLRVLVRVPLQSMRDMDYPKPRDATNADLVDLSRADATLRDAATLWISDYFDIYENGEALPAPRVVSVRAALQSDKSFASYDEAVAHVTSPGLPPETEFSWSQGLLDVLFEYPIRSAQSRFSVQPRLARLGIRTLTVLRYLPPAGGVRAFEFLGDPGLVQLDPLWGETTARFIRLGFSKLLDGPEYLLFLTVLVMPFRRIGQTAAVVGAFAVAHSITLLASSSSLASDALWFPPLIDTLIATSVVYIALENIVLASQMKPRRPGIALSYSFSSNSAASAASAVPSGSSQEAPGHSLSVDSAVSALPSGSSLKRRWIATFGFGLAHGFALSLALRPALQLAGTHPLTAMVAFNIGVELAMLLVLALLIPAVALVFRYLIGERTGIVVVSALAGHTAWHWMDERWDLLRKFTFEWPAIDAAFLAGALRWMMLFVVAAAFYWLVFILRKSEVRS
;
A
#
# COMPACT_ATOMS: atom_id res chain seq x y z
N MET A 1 -24.87 -57.55 -70.87
CA MET A 1 -25.29 -56.94 -69.58
C MET A 1 -24.10 -56.23 -68.96
N ALA A 2 -24.07 -54.91 -69.10
CA ALA A 2 -22.95 -54.09 -68.70
C ALA A 2 -23.21 -53.48 -67.31
N LYS A 3 -22.27 -53.65 -66.35
CA LYS A 3 -22.26 -52.96 -65.07
C LYS A 3 -21.50 -51.60 -65.19
N LYS A 4 -22.18 -50.50 -64.91
CA LYS A 4 -21.63 -49.17 -64.81
C LYS A 4 -20.82 -49.01 -63.49
N PRO A 5 -19.70 -48.31 -63.50
CA PRO A 5 -18.99 -47.95 -62.25
C PRO A 5 -19.61 -46.74 -61.59
N VAL A 6 -19.75 -46.79 -60.24
CA VAL A 6 -20.19 -45.67 -59.38
C VAL A 6 -19.05 -44.74 -59.14
N HIS A 7 -19.22 -43.44 -59.43
CA HIS A 7 -18.26 -42.39 -59.31
C HIS A 7 -18.00 -42.00 -57.83
N GLY A 8 -16.76 -42.03 -57.43
CA GLY A 8 -16.23 -41.50 -56.13
C GLY A 8 -16.14 -40.01 -56.09
N SER A 9 -17.23 -39.30 -55.79
CA SER A 9 -17.21 -37.81 -55.57
C SER A 9 -17.14 -37.37 -54.11
N GLY A 10 -17.23 -38.31 -53.14
CA GLY A 10 -17.24 -37.98 -51.70
C GLY A 10 -15.88 -37.72 -51.09
N LEU A 11 -14.84 -38.38 -51.56
CA LEU A 11 -13.48 -38.26 -50.93
C LEU A 11 -12.73 -36.96 -51.24
N ARG A 12 -13.02 -36.29 -52.36
CA ARG A 12 -12.41 -35.00 -52.72
C ARG A 12 -12.99 -33.82 -51.94
N ALA A 13 -14.27 -33.88 -51.56
CA ALA A 13 -14.91 -32.82 -50.79
C ALA A 13 -14.43 -32.79 -49.31
N GLN A 14 -14.24 -33.97 -48.72
CA GLN A 14 -13.72 -34.07 -47.33
C GLN A 14 -12.27 -33.59 -47.21
N GLY A 15 -11.41 -33.89 -48.18
CA GLY A 15 -10.01 -33.44 -48.19
C GLY A 15 -9.84 -31.93 -48.38
N LYS A 16 -10.83 -31.27 -49.00
CA LYS A 16 -10.83 -29.80 -49.16
C LYS A 16 -11.28 -29.12 -47.87
N TRP A 17 -12.32 -29.62 -47.21
CA TRP A 17 -12.83 -29.10 -45.96
C TRP A 17 -11.80 -29.21 -44.82
N ILE A 18 -11.08 -30.34 -44.71
CA ILE A 18 -10.01 -30.52 -43.70
C ILE A 18 -8.85 -29.57 -43.96
N ARG A 19 -8.47 -29.30 -45.22
CA ARG A 19 -7.42 -28.31 -45.55
C ARG A 19 -7.85 -26.87 -45.29
N ASP A 20 -9.10 -26.54 -45.57
CA ASP A 20 -9.63 -25.18 -45.35
C ASP A 20 -9.79 -24.91 -43.85
N VAL A 21 -10.16 -25.88 -43.04
CA VAL A 21 -10.20 -25.80 -41.56
C VAL A 21 -8.78 -25.73 -40.96
N ALA A 22 -7.84 -26.53 -41.45
CA ALA A 22 -6.45 -26.52 -40.99
C ALA A 22 -5.74 -25.18 -41.34
N SER A 23 -6.05 -24.57 -42.52
CA SER A 23 -5.52 -23.27 -42.89
C SER A 23 -6.17 -22.08 -42.12
N ALA A 24 -7.41 -22.26 -41.66
CA ALA A 24 -8.11 -21.28 -40.82
C ALA A 24 -7.67 -21.34 -39.36
N LEU A 25 -7.16 -22.49 -38.89
CA LEU A 25 -6.67 -22.71 -37.54
C LEU A 25 -5.15 -22.48 -37.38
N SER A 26 -4.40 -22.37 -38.51
CA SER A 26 -2.97 -22.05 -38.39
C SER A 26 -2.78 -20.57 -38.01
N PRO A 27 -2.29 -20.28 -36.83
CA PRO A 27 -2.07 -18.89 -36.42
C PRO A 27 -0.98 -18.30 -37.31
N ARG A 28 -1.27 -17.13 -37.91
CA ARG A 28 -0.29 -16.40 -38.70
C ARG A 28 0.98 -16.14 -37.84
N PRO A 29 2.19 -16.30 -38.36
CA PRO A 29 3.43 -16.12 -37.59
C PRO A 29 3.47 -14.82 -36.81
N SER A 30 2.87 -13.77 -37.35
CA SER A 30 2.72 -12.47 -36.68
C SER A 30 1.80 -12.51 -35.45
N ALA A 31 0.83 -13.43 -35.37
CA ALA A 31 -0.04 -13.56 -34.20
C ALA A 31 0.64 -14.30 -33.05
N LEU A 32 1.46 -15.29 -33.35
CA LEU A 32 2.26 -16.01 -32.36
C LEU A 32 3.37 -15.13 -31.76
N ILE A 33 4.02 -14.30 -32.58
CA ILE A 33 5.02 -13.34 -32.11
C ILE A 33 4.36 -12.29 -31.20
N ARG A 34 3.18 -11.80 -31.55
CA ARG A 34 2.42 -10.85 -30.72
C ARG A 34 1.96 -11.46 -29.42
N LEU A 35 1.54 -12.72 -29.43
CA LEU A 35 1.17 -13.46 -28.22
C LEU A 35 2.40 -13.72 -27.33
N ALA A 36 3.53 -14.08 -27.91
CA ALA A 36 4.78 -14.28 -27.18
C ALA A 36 5.31 -12.99 -26.54
N LEU A 37 5.20 -11.84 -27.25
CA LEU A 37 5.53 -10.53 -26.69
C LEU A 37 4.59 -10.12 -25.57
N LEU A 38 3.30 -10.43 -25.68
CA LEU A 38 2.32 -10.16 -24.62
C LEU A 38 2.58 -11.01 -23.38
N ILE A 39 2.87 -12.29 -23.58
CA ILE A 39 3.22 -13.24 -22.49
C ILE A 39 4.56 -12.81 -21.85
N GLY A 40 5.55 -12.38 -22.64
CA GLY A 40 6.82 -11.86 -22.14
C GLY A 40 6.66 -10.56 -21.32
N LEU A 41 5.78 -9.67 -21.74
CA LEU A 41 5.44 -8.45 -21.00
C LEU A 41 4.72 -8.75 -19.69
N LEU A 42 3.80 -9.74 -19.71
CA LEU A 42 3.10 -10.19 -18.49
C LEU A 42 4.02 -10.96 -17.53
N ALA A 43 4.93 -11.78 -18.05
CA ALA A 43 5.92 -12.48 -17.24
C ALA A 43 6.91 -11.51 -16.57
N ALA A 44 7.23 -10.38 -17.20
CA ALA A 44 8.04 -9.32 -16.63
C ALA A 44 7.36 -8.58 -15.45
N VAL A 45 6.02 -8.65 -15.36
CA VAL A 45 5.22 -8.09 -14.24
C VAL A 45 5.04 -9.09 -13.10
N SER A 46 5.31 -10.38 -13.34
CA SER A 46 5.26 -11.42 -12.30
C SER A 46 6.52 -11.36 -11.44
N VAL A 47 6.60 -10.40 -10.53
CA VAL A 47 7.60 -10.42 -9.46
C VAL A 47 7.26 -11.60 -8.56
N ALA A 48 8.07 -12.65 -8.62
CA ALA A 48 8.01 -13.75 -7.67
C ALA A 48 8.24 -13.18 -6.27
N VAL A 49 7.22 -13.17 -5.44
CA VAL A 49 7.37 -12.89 -4.00
C VAL A 49 8.07 -14.11 -3.41
N PRO A 50 9.31 -13.98 -2.89
CA PRO A 50 9.93 -15.09 -2.21
C PRO A 50 9.10 -15.41 -0.97
N ALA A 51 8.73 -16.68 -0.81
CA ALA A 51 8.13 -17.18 0.42
C ALA A 51 9.11 -16.93 1.56
N ALA A 52 8.75 -16.05 2.49
CA ALA A 52 9.53 -15.79 3.68
C ALA A 52 9.43 -17.03 4.59
N HIS A 53 10.50 -17.79 4.71
CA HIS A 53 10.62 -18.81 5.72
C HIS A 53 10.65 -18.16 7.10
N ASP A 54 9.86 -18.71 8.02
CA ASP A 54 9.81 -18.33 9.42
C ASP A 54 11.19 -18.51 10.06
N ILE A 55 11.89 -17.41 10.34
CA ILE A 55 13.23 -17.43 10.88
C ILE A 55 13.12 -17.11 12.37
N PRO A 56 13.34 -18.09 13.25
CA PRO A 56 13.27 -17.86 14.68
C PRO A 56 14.51 -17.06 15.13
N ASN A 57 14.31 -15.90 15.65
CA ASN A 57 15.14 -15.08 16.54
C ASN A 57 14.88 -13.61 16.28
N ASP A 58 13.73 -13.14 16.74
CA ASP A 58 13.43 -11.72 16.85
C ASP A 58 14.27 -11.12 17.98
N VAL A 59 15.12 -10.16 17.66
CA VAL A 59 15.87 -9.36 18.63
C VAL A 59 15.15 -8.04 18.83
N THR A 60 14.76 -7.74 20.06
CA THR A 60 14.19 -6.43 20.40
C THR A 60 15.23 -5.57 21.08
N VAL A 61 15.51 -4.40 20.49
CA VAL A 61 16.37 -3.37 21.07
C VAL A 61 15.48 -2.22 21.56
N GLN A 62 15.61 -1.85 22.84
CA GLN A 62 14.92 -0.71 23.40
C GLN A 62 15.90 0.47 23.54
N VAL A 63 15.48 1.64 23.05
CA VAL A 63 16.29 2.85 23.05
C VAL A 63 15.49 4.00 23.64
N LEU A 64 16.05 4.70 24.64
CA LEU A 64 15.48 5.91 25.24
C LEU A 64 16.44 7.06 24.99
N VAL A 65 15.97 8.11 24.35
CA VAL A 65 16.80 9.28 23.96
C VAL A 65 16.23 10.54 24.60
N ARG A 66 17.05 11.25 25.37
CA ARG A 66 16.66 12.50 26.03
C ARG A 66 17.79 13.53 25.99
N PRO A 67 17.58 14.71 25.40
CA PRO A 67 18.51 15.83 25.50
C PRO A 67 18.35 16.54 26.85
N GLU A 68 19.48 16.75 27.55
CA GLU A 68 19.54 17.40 28.86
C GLU A 68 20.67 18.44 28.91
N GLY A 69 20.33 19.73 28.83
CA GLY A 69 21.32 20.81 28.78
C GLY A 69 22.26 20.69 27.57
N GLN A 70 23.52 20.37 27.80
CA GLN A 70 24.54 20.19 26.77
C GLN A 70 24.92 18.71 26.57
N ARG A 71 24.06 17.80 26.98
CA ARG A 71 24.28 16.36 26.85
C ARG A 71 23.04 15.70 26.28
N LEU A 72 23.25 14.76 25.34
CA LEU A 72 22.22 13.84 24.89
C LEU A 72 22.48 12.50 25.57
N ARG A 73 21.53 12.06 26.39
CA ARG A 73 21.58 10.74 27.01
C ARG A 73 20.81 9.74 26.20
N VAL A 74 21.46 8.63 25.95
CA VAL A 74 20.91 7.51 25.18
C VAL A 74 21.06 6.25 26.02
N LEU A 75 19.93 5.70 26.45
CA LEU A 75 19.87 4.40 27.11
C LEU A 75 19.51 3.34 26.08
N VAL A 76 20.24 2.25 26.08
CA VAL A 76 19.99 1.14 25.18
C VAL A 76 19.93 -0.16 25.97
N ARG A 77 18.89 -0.95 25.72
CA ARG A 77 18.73 -2.33 26.21
C ARG A 77 18.74 -3.29 25.04
N VAL A 78 19.60 -4.28 25.10
CA VAL A 78 19.75 -5.30 24.05
C VAL A 78 20.02 -6.67 24.66
N PRO A 79 19.49 -7.77 24.08
CA PRO A 79 19.83 -9.12 24.53
C PRO A 79 21.31 -9.42 24.30
N LEU A 80 22.02 -9.94 25.32
CA LEU A 80 23.43 -10.32 25.20
C LEU A 80 23.68 -11.38 24.13
N GLN A 81 22.72 -12.28 23.92
CA GLN A 81 22.79 -13.31 22.87
C GLN A 81 22.93 -12.74 21.44
N SER A 82 22.59 -11.46 21.23
CA SER A 82 22.74 -10.77 19.95
C SER A 82 24.21 -10.46 19.63
N MET A 83 25.07 -10.44 20.64
CA MET A 83 26.49 -10.08 20.55
C MET A 83 27.35 -11.34 20.69
N ARG A 84 27.27 -12.24 19.69
CA ARG A 84 27.78 -13.61 19.76
C ARG A 84 29.31 -13.75 19.79
N ASP A 85 30.01 -12.75 19.23
CA ASP A 85 31.49 -12.80 19.11
C ASP A 85 32.20 -12.19 20.33
N MET A 86 31.49 -12.07 21.47
CA MET A 86 32.05 -11.56 22.70
C MET A 86 32.45 -12.70 23.62
N ASP A 87 33.68 -12.65 24.12
CA ASP A 87 34.18 -13.64 25.09
C ASP A 87 33.88 -13.19 26.52
N TYR A 88 32.68 -13.55 26.97
CA TYR A 88 32.26 -13.24 28.34
C TYR A 88 33.02 -14.05 29.37
N PRO A 89 33.54 -13.45 30.46
CA PRO A 89 34.27 -14.14 31.50
C PRO A 89 33.37 -15.18 32.19
N LYS A 90 33.90 -16.39 32.36
CA LYS A 90 33.20 -17.52 32.96
C LYS A 90 33.62 -17.72 34.42
N PRO A 91 32.69 -18.13 35.30
CA PRO A 91 33.05 -18.58 36.65
C PRO A 91 34.03 -19.77 36.60
N ARG A 92 34.98 -19.83 37.54
CA ARG A 92 36.05 -20.84 37.53
C ARG A 92 35.54 -22.28 37.64
N ASP A 93 34.42 -22.48 38.33
CA ASP A 93 33.81 -23.79 38.62
C ASP A 93 32.52 -24.06 37.81
N ALA A 94 32.28 -23.28 36.76
CA ALA A 94 31.05 -23.41 35.98
C ALA A 94 31.07 -24.66 35.09
N THR A 95 30.15 -25.56 35.33
CA THR A 95 29.86 -26.69 34.44
C THR A 95 29.04 -26.25 33.21
N ASN A 96 28.35 -25.12 33.32
CA ASN A 96 27.53 -24.53 32.24
C ASN A 96 28.32 -23.43 31.50
N ALA A 97 28.52 -23.64 30.19
CA ALA A 97 29.25 -22.71 29.32
C ALA A 97 28.57 -21.34 29.15
N ASP A 98 27.27 -21.22 29.48
CA ASP A 98 26.49 -20.01 29.31
C ASP A 98 26.59 -19.03 30.50
N LEU A 99 27.19 -19.46 31.63
CA LEU A 99 27.29 -18.61 32.81
C LEU A 99 28.37 -17.54 32.65
N VAL A 100 28.09 -16.34 33.11
CA VAL A 100 28.96 -15.16 33.11
C VAL A 100 29.36 -14.80 34.53
N ASP A 101 30.67 -14.60 34.75
CA ASP A 101 31.22 -14.04 35.99
C ASP A 101 31.00 -12.52 36.03
N LEU A 102 29.95 -12.10 36.71
CA LEU A 102 29.56 -10.69 36.81
C LEU A 102 30.64 -9.82 37.49
N SER A 103 31.47 -10.39 38.33
CA SER A 103 32.56 -9.65 39.02
C SER A 103 33.66 -9.16 38.06
N ARG A 104 33.80 -9.80 36.88
CA ARG A 104 34.80 -9.48 35.87
C ARG A 104 34.23 -9.03 34.55
N ALA A 105 32.90 -8.94 34.43
CA ALA A 105 32.21 -8.71 33.15
C ALA A 105 32.24 -7.25 32.68
N ASP A 106 32.47 -6.25 33.54
CA ASP A 106 32.32 -4.83 33.22
C ASP A 106 33.12 -4.40 31.97
N ALA A 107 34.37 -4.81 31.84
CA ALA A 107 35.19 -4.46 30.68
C ALA A 107 34.60 -5.04 29.39
N THR A 108 34.26 -6.35 29.37
CA THR A 108 33.68 -7.02 28.22
C THR A 108 32.31 -6.44 27.85
N LEU A 109 31.48 -6.05 28.83
CA LEU A 109 30.17 -5.41 28.58
C LEU A 109 30.36 -4.01 27.96
N ARG A 110 31.39 -3.24 28.35
CA ARG A 110 31.71 -1.95 27.72
C ARG A 110 32.21 -2.11 26.29
N ASP A 111 33.06 -3.11 26.05
CA ASP A 111 33.51 -3.43 24.70
C ASP A 111 32.34 -3.88 23.81
N ALA A 112 31.45 -4.73 24.33
CA ALA A 112 30.24 -5.12 23.63
C ALA A 112 29.33 -3.91 23.31
N ALA A 113 29.13 -2.98 24.25
CA ALA A 113 28.36 -1.76 24.05
C ALA A 113 28.93 -0.89 22.93
N THR A 114 30.25 -0.80 22.84
CA THR A 114 30.93 -0.02 21.81
C THR A 114 30.86 -0.70 20.45
N LEU A 115 31.32 -1.94 20.35
CA LEU A 115 31.48 -2.68 19.10
C LEU A 115 30.16 -3.07 18.43
N TRP A 116 29.09 -3.27 19.20
CA TRP A 116 27.83 -3.74 18.68
C TRP A 116 26.73 -2.71 18.66
N ILE A 117 26.84 -1.65 19.49
CA ILE A 117 25.79 -0.62 19.60
C ILE A 117 26.33 0.73 19.12
N SER A 118 27.34 1.32 19.81
CA SER A 118 27.82 2.67 19.53
C SER A 118 28.30 2.87 18.09
N ASP A 119 29.08 1.92 17.56
CA ASP A 119 29.64 1.97 16.21
C ASP A 119 28.59 1.82 15.10
N TYR A 120 27.36 1.46 15.47
CA TYR A 120 26.23 1.23 14.55
C TYR A 120 25.00 2.08 14.91
N PHE A 121 25.16 3.09 15.75
CA PHE A 121 24.07 3.99 16.13
C PHE A 121 24.50 5.45 15.96
N ASP A 122 24.43 5.93 14.73
CA ASP A 122 24.83 7.30 14.43
C ASP A 122 23.75 8.29 14.87
N ILE A 123 24.17 9.39 15.50
CA ILE A 123 23.29 10.49 15.91
C ILE A 123 23.78 11.79 15.29
N TYR A 124 22.83 12.60 14.85
CA TYR A 124 23.08 13.88 14.22
C TYR A 124 22.39 14.98 14.99
N GLU A 125 23.07 16.12 15.18
CA GLU A 125 22.53 17.36 15.70
C GLU A 125 22.48 18.41 14.58
N ASN A 126 21.29 18.88 14.21
CA ASN A 126 21.06 19.82 13.10
C ASN A 126 21.68 19.37 11.76
N GLY A 127 21.77 18.06 11.53
CA GLY A 127 22.32 17.46 10.32
C GLY A 127 23.85 17.18 10.38
N GLU A 128 24.54 17.58 11.44
CA GLU A 128 25.96 17.27 11.70
C GLU A 128 26.06 16.02 12.58
N ALA A 129 26.92 15.08 12.20
CA ALA A 129 27.16 13.88 12.99
C ALA A 129 27.80 14.21 14.34
N LEU A 130 27.25 13.66 15.41
CA LEU A 130 27.88 13.79 16.73
C LEU A 130 29.12 12.87 16.83
N PRO A 131 30.12 13.26 17.64
CA PRO A 131 31.29 12.39 17.89
C PRO A 131 30.86 11.13 18.62
N ALA A 132 31.79 10.15 18.68
CA ALA A 132 31.58 8.93 19.44
C ALA A 132 31.14 9.22 20.89
N PRO A 133 30.17 8.51 21.44
CA PRO A 133 29.66 8.76 22.77
C PRO A 133 30.64 8.30 23.86
N ARG A 134 30.48 8.87 25.04
CA ARG A 134 31.07 8.31 26.25
C ARG A 134 30.15 7.22 26.80
N VAL A 135 30.64 6.01 27.01
CA VAL A 135 29.95 4.96 27.76
C VAL A 135 30.01 5.32 29.25
N VAL A 136 28.91 5.82 29.79
CA VAL A 136 28.84 6.26 31.21
C VAL A 136 28.73 5.06 32.12
N SER A 137 27.79 4.17 31.85
CA SER A 137 27.54 2.97 32.64
C SER A 137 27.08 1.83 31.75
N VAL A 138 27.44 0.61 32.13
CA VAL A 138 26.91 -0.63 31.58
C VAL A 138 26.40 -1.49 32.72
N ARG A 139 25.39 -2.31 32.44
CA ARG A 139 24.82 -3.20 33.44
C ARG A 139 24.23 -4.44 32.79
N ALA A 140 24.53 -5.60 33.37
CA ALA A 140 23.81 -6.82 33.08
C ALA A 140 22.43 -6.80 33.76
N ALA A 141 21.38 -7.17 33.05
CA ALA A 141 20.01 -7.22 33.56
C ALA A 141 19.32 -8.54 33.20
N LEU A 142 18.36 -8.95 34.03
CA LEU A 142 17.54 -10.13 33.79
C LEU A 142 16.40 -9.78 32.79
N GLN A 143 15.91 -10.77 32.06
CA GLN A 143 14.76 -10.58 31.15
C GLN A 143 13.48 -10.11 31.85
N SER A 144 13.34 -10.42 33.15
CA SER A 144 12.21 -9.99 33.97
C SER A 144 12.25 -8.53 34.40
N ASP A 145 13.39 -7.85 34.17
CA ASP A 145 13.57 -6.43 34.55
C ASP A 145 12.70 -5.52 33.69
N LYS A 146 11.91 -4.64 34.34
CA LYS A 146 10.97 -3.72 33.69
C LYS A 146 11.41 -2.26 33.74
N SER A 147 12.62 -1.95 34.17
CA SER A 147 13.12 -0.59 34.38
C SER A 147 13.09 0.27 33.10
N PHE A 148 13.15 -0.34 31.91
CA PHE A 148 13.02 0.36 30.62
C PHE A 148 11.58 0.74 30.25
N ALA A 149 10.61 0.53 31.16
CA ALA A 149 9.25 1.05 30.99
C ALA A 149 9.21 2.57 31.01
N SER A 150 10.05 3.22 31.87
CA SER A 150 10.18 4.67 31.91
C SER A 150 11.66 5.10 31.84
N TYR A 151 11.89 6.37 31.42
CA TYR A 151 13.24 6.90 31.31
C TYR A 151 13.94 7.02 32.68
N ASP A 152 13.24 7.56 33.67
CA ASP A 152 13.83 7.83 34.99
C ASP A 152 14.17 6.52 35.73
N GLU A 153 13.31 5.49 35.60
CA GLU A 153 13.60 4.16 36.13
C GLU A 153 14.79 3.52 35.43
N ALA A 154 14.89 3.65 34.09
CA ALA A 154 16.00 3.10 33.33
C ALA A 154 17.34 3.78 33.71
N VAL A 155 17.37 5.09 33.87
CA VAL A 155 18.57 5.80 34.36
C VAL A 155 18.95 5.34 35.74
N ALA A 156 18.01 5.29 36.68
CA ALA A 156 18.24 4.85 38.05
C ALA A 156 18.76 3.41 38.06
N HIS A 157 18.19 2.53 37.25
CA HIS A 157 18.63 1.14 37.13
C HIS A 157 20.06 1.03 36.62
N VAL A 158 20.38 1.66 35.49
CA VAL A 158 21.71 1.52 34.84
C VAL A 158 22.82 2.16 35.69
N THR A 159 22.51 3.18 36.49
CA THR A 159 23.47 3.87 37.36
C THR A 159 23.59 3.26 38.76
N SER A 160 22.68 2.37 39.15
CA SER A 160 22.72 1.65 40.44
C SER A 160 23.78 0.53 40.43
N PRO A 161 24.16 0.00 41.60
CA PRO A 161 25.04 -1.16 41.68
C PRO A 161 24.52 -2.33 40.85
N GLY A 162 25.44 -3.10 40.24
CA GLY A 162 25.11 -4.29 39.41
C GLY A 162 24.38 -5.39 40.20
N LEU A 163 24.06 -6.47 39.51
CA LEU A 163 23.57 -7.68 40.15
C LEU A 163 24.65 -8.23 41.12
N PRO A 164 24.27 -8.85 42.24
CA PRO A 164 25.21 -9.49 43.14
C PRO A 164 26.11 -10.47 42.39
N PRO A 165 27.44 -10.53 42.70
CA PRO A 165 28.37 -11.40 41.99
C PRO A 165 28.01 -12.90 42.01
N GLU A 166 27.29 -13.31 43.05
CA GLU A 166 26.81 -14.68 43.24
C GLU A 166 25.55 -15.03 42.42
N THR A 167 25.00 -14.06 41.69
CA THR A 167 23.83 -14.30 40.86
C THR A 167 24.17 -15.20 39.67
N GLU A 168 23.50 -16.32 39.52
CA GLU A 168 23.58 -17.14 38.33
C GLU A 168 23.03 -16.36 37.14
N PHE A 169 23.92 -15.88 36.28
CA PHE A 169 23.57 -15.06 35.12
C PHE A 169 24.04 -15.74 33.84
N SER A 170 23.06 -16.10 32.98
CA SER A 170 23.32 -16.68 31.67
C SER A 170 23.34 -15.57 30.59
N TRP A 171 24.39 -15.56 29.75
CA TRP A 171 24.46 -14.60 28.63
C TRP A 171 23.38 -14.82 27.58
N SER A 172 22.95 -16.08 27.38
CA SER A 172 21.89 -16.41 26.41
C SER A 172 20.50 -15.90 26.82
N GLN A 173 20.29 -15.64 28.12
CA GLN A 173 19.04 -15.08 28.67
C GLN A 173 19.22 -13.67 29.27
N GLY A 174 20.42 -13.16 29.27
CA GLY A 174 20.76 -11.87 29.83
C GLY A 174 20.47 -10.70 28.87
N LEU A 175 20.29 -9.53 29.47
CA LEU A 175 20.20 -8.25 28.78
C LEU A 175 21.42 -7.40 29.12
N LEU A 176 21.88 -6.58 28.18
CA LEU A 176 22.83 -5.50 28.39
C LEU A 176 22.08 -4.18 28.38
N ASP A 177 22.22 -3.44 29.47
CA ASP A 177 21.73 -2.07 29.62
C ASP A 177 22.91 -1.10 29.60
N VAL A 178 22.84 -0.08 28.76
CA VAL A 178 23.93 0.87 28.56
C VAL A 178 23.39 2.30 28.62
N LEU A 179 24.15 3.18 29.29
CA LEU A 179 23.95 4.63 29.23
C LEU A 179 25.10 5.27 28.45
N PHE A 180 24.78 5.81 27.29
CA PHE A 180 25.68 6.66 26.47
C PHE A 180 25.40 8.12 26.69
N GLU A 181 26.45 8.95 26.71
CA GLU A 181 26.35 10.41 26.67
C GLU A 181 27.09 10.95 25.45
N TYR A 182 26.38 11.80 24.68
CA TYR A 182 26.94 12.56 23.57
C TYR A 182 26.98 14.05 23.95
N PRO A 183 28.07 14.78 23.64
CA PRO A 183 28.10 16.23 23.78
C PRO A 183 27.21 16.86 22.70
N ILE A 184 26.33 17.78 23.08
CA ILE A 184 25.43 18.50 22.17
C ILE A 184 25.53 20.00 22.42
N ARG A 185 25.16 20.81 21.43
CA ARG A 185 25.17 22.29 21.54
C ARG A 185 23.98 22.78 22.34
N SER A 186 22.81 22.18 22.14
CA SER A 186 21.58 22.58 22.83
C SER A 186 20.57 21.44 22.92
N ALA A 187 19.87 21.38 24.05
CA ALA A 187 18.74 20.44 24.20
C ALA A 187 17.58 20.73 23.21
N GLN A 188 17.47 21.97 22.70
CA GLN A 188 16.47 22.38 21.71
C GLN A 188 16.90 22.13 20.27
N SER A 189 18.11 21.62 20.03
CA SER A 189 18.58 21.24 18.70
C SER A 189 17.71 20.13 18.11
N ARG A 190 17.70 20.04 16.78
CA ARG A 190 17.01 18.95 16.07
C ARG A 190 17.92 17.74 15.99
N PHE A 191 17.41 16.62 16.46
CA PHE A 191 18.14 15.37 16.47
C PHE A 191 17.61 14.41 15.40
N SER A 192 18.53 13.70 14.75
CA SER A 192 18.23 12.59 13.85
C SER A 192 19.07 11.40 14.26
N VAL A 193 18.57 10.20 14.06
CA VAL A 193 19.29 8.96 14.37
C VAL A 193 19.32 8.07 13.13
N GLN A 194 20.41 7.33 12.98
CA GLN A 194 20.55 6.30 11.96
C GLN A 194 20.96 4.99 12.63
N PRO A 195 20.00 4.22 13.15
CA PRO A 195 20.29 2.92 13.72
C PRO A 195 20.61 1.93 12.59
N ARG A 196 21.77 1.28 12.67
CA ARG A 196 22.24 0.20 11.78
C ARG A 196 22.35 -1.09 12.59
N LEU A 197 21.28 -1.39 13.35
CA LEU A 197 21.24 -2.47 14.34
C LEU A 197 20.72 -3.79 13.78
N ALA A 198 20.39 -3.86 12.48
CA ALA A 198 19.90 -5.09 11.82
C ALA A 198 20.85 -6.28 11.99
N ARG A 199 22.15 -6.02 12.16
CA ARG A 199 23.19 -7.05 12.40
C ARG A 199 23.05 -7.82 13.73
N LEU A 200 22.29 -7.30 14.69
CA LEU A 200 22.09 -7.91 16.00
C LEU A 200 21.25 -9.19 15.96
N GLY A 201 20.48 -9.39 14.90
CA GLY A 201 19.66 -10.58 14.72
C GLY A 201 19.23 -10.77 13.28
N ILE A 202 18.55 -11.88 13.00
CA ILE A 202 17.98 -12.13 11.67
C ILE A 202 16.83 -11.15 11.44
N ARG A 203 16.09 -10.84 12.50
CA ARG A 203 15.04 -9.83 12.53
C ARG A 203 15.22 -8.98 13.78
N THR A 204 15.64 -7.74 13.59
CA THR A 204 15.87 -6.81 14.71
C THR A 204 14.77 -5.78 14.71
N LEU A 205 14.00 -5.72 15.81
CA LEU A 205 13.02 -4.70 16.12
C LEU A 205 13.64 -3.67 17.05
N THR A 206 13.80 -2.43 16.61
CA THR A 206 14.26 -1.32 17.45
C THR A 206 13.06 -0.48 17.89
N VAL A 207 12.81 -0.44 19.20
CA VAL A 207 11.79 0.41 19.83
C VAL A 207 12.49 1.62 20.45
N LEU A 208 12.39 2.78 19.80
CA LEU A 208 13.02 4.02 20.25
C LEU A 208 11.97 4.97 20.82
N ARG A 209 12.22 5.50 22.01
CA ARG A 209 11.42 6.56 22.64
C ARG A 209 12.26 7.80 22.78
N TYR A 210 11.84 8.87 22.12
CA TYR A 210 12.44 10.18 22.21
C TYR A 210 11.65 11.07 23.18
N LEU A 211 12.32 11.67 24.12
CA LEU A 211 11.76 12.56 25.15
C LEU A 211 12.23 13.99 24.87
N PRO A 212 11.52 14.78 24.06
CA PRO A 212 11.90 16.16 23.76
C PRO A 212 11.78 17.06 25.00
N PRO A 213 12.55 18.18 25.07
CA PRO A 213 12.45 19.13 26.17
C PRO A 213 11.08 19.80 26.31
N ALA A 214 10.34 19.89 25.21
CA ALA A 214 8.97 20.43 25.19
C ALA A 214 7.94 19.52 25.86
N GLY A 215 8.34 18.32 26.30
CA GLY A 215 7.48 17.32 26.92
C GLY A 215 6.85 16.34 25.93
N GLY A 216 6.22 15.31 26.50
CA GLY A 216 5.68 14.19 25.74
C GLY A 216 6.73 13.12 25.41
N VAL A 217 6.27 11.97 24.93
CA VAL A 217 7.13 10.87 24.48
C VAL A 217 6.75 10.55 23.03
N ARG A 218 7.75 10.49 22.16
CA ARG A 218 7.57 10.06 20.79
C ARG A 218 8.14 8.66 20.62
N ALA A 219 7.30 7.72 20.32
CA ALA A 219 7.69 6.33 20.13
C ALA A 219 7.89 6.04 18.62
N PHE A 220 8.95 5.30 18.34
CA PHE A 220 9.31 4.83 17.01
C PHE A 220 9.58 3.34 17.08
N GLU A 221 9.11 2.61 16.08
CA GLU A 221 9.39 1.19 15.91
C GLU A 221 9.95 0.96 14.52
N PHE A 222 11.13 0.34 14.45
CA PHE A 222 11.82 0.05 13.20
C PHE A 222 12.14 -1.43 13.11
N LEU A 223 11.82 -2.03 11.97
CA LEU A 223 12.29 -3.36 11.64
C LEU A 223 13.53 -3.24 10.75
N GLY A 224 14.67 -3.78 11.19
CA GLY A 224 15.95 -3.66 10.49
C GLY A 224 16.53 -2.23 10.54
N ASP A 225 17.13 -1.81 9.45
CA ASP A 225 17.79 -0.51 9.32
C ASP A 225 16.90 0.51 8.59
N PRO A 226 16.28 1.45 9.31
CA PRO A 226 15.32 2.40 8.74
C PRO A 226 15.97 3.53 7.91
N GLY A 227 17.31 3.62 7.91
CA GLY A 227 18.05 4.78 7.42
C GLY A 227 18.01 5.95 8.41
N LEU A 228 18.16 7.18 7.90
CA LEU A 228 18.13 8.39 8.72
C LEU A 228 16.71 8.74 9.16
N VAL A 229 16.48 8.78 10.46
CA VAL A 229 15.20 9.11 11.08
C VAL A 229 15.31 10.42 11.84
N GLN A 230 14.49 11.39 11.47
CA GLN A 230 14.35 12.64 12.21
C GLN A 230 13.43 12.44 13.41
N LEU A 231 13.91 12.76 14.62
CA LEU A 231 13.14 12.60 15.86
C LEU A 231 12.14 13.73 16.07
N ASP A 232 12.40 14.90 15.45
CA ASP A 232 11.51 16.06 15.44
C ASP A 232 11.52 16.76 14.07
N PRO A 233 10.82 16.17 13.06
CA PRO A 233 10.80 16.72 11.71
C PRO A 233 10.02 18.03 11.66
N LEU A 234 10.45 18.95 10.79
CA LEU A 234 9.70 20.15 10.44
C LEU A 234 8.47 19.80 9.61
N TRP A 235 7.47 20.69 9.63
CA TRP A 235 6.24 20.55 8.83
C TRP A 235 6.51 20.25 7.35
N GLY A 236 7.44 20.98 6.70
CA GLY A 236 7.77 20.78 5.28
C GLY A 236 8.46 19.44 5.02
N GLU A 237 9.32 18.98 5.92
CA GLU A 237 10.01 17.68 5.83
C GLU A 237 9.00 16.54 5.96
N THR A 238 8.07 16.64 6.92
CA THR A 238 6.95 15.71 7.08
C THR A 238 6.11 15.66 5.82
N THR A 239 5.72 16.82 5.27
CA THR A 239 4.91 16.90 4.05
C THR A 239 5.59 16.20 2.89
N ALA A 240 6.86 16.55 2.58
CA ALA A 240 7.60 15.95 1.47
C ALA A 240 7.79 14.43 1.63
N ARG A 241 8.09 13.99 2.85
CA ARG A 241 8.27 12.57 3.17
C ARG A 241 6.99 11.77 2.94
N PHE A 242 5.86 12.27 3.43
CA PHE A 242 4.59 11.54 3.34
C PHE A 242 3.97 11.59 1.94
N ILE A 243 4.18 12.68 1.17
CA ILE A 243 3.84 12.69 -0.27
C ILE A 243 4.61 11.58 -0.99
N ARG A 244 5.93 11.49 -0.77
CA ARG A 244 6.76 10.45 -1.41
C ARG A 244 6.32 9.06 -0.98
N LEU A 245 6.01 8.87 0.30
CA LEU A 245 5.56 7.57 0.84
C LEU A 245 4.22 7.14 0.23
N GLY A 246 3.24 8.03 0.13
CA GLY A 246 1.95 7.74 -0.50
C GLY A 246 2.10 7.45 -2.00
N PHE A 247 2.96 8.22 -2.67
CA PHE A 247 3.27 8.03 -4.09
C PHE A 247 3.90 6.66 -4.36
N SER A 248 4.93 6.29 -3.62
CA SER A 248 5.60 4.99 -3.79
C SER A 248 4.67 3.83 -3.41
N LYS A 249 3.87 3.98 -2.35
CA LYS A 249 2.99 2.92 -1.87
C LYS A 249 1.97 2.47 -2.91
N LEU A 250 1.42 3.40 -3.69
CA LEU A 250 0.51 3.03 -4.77
C LEU A 250 1.25 2.33 -5.92
N LEU A 251 2.45 2.80 -6.28
CA LEU A 251 3.24 2.22 -7.38
C LEU A 251 3.80 0.84 -7.03
N ASP A 252 4.13 0.61 -5.76
CA ASP A 252 4.66 -0.67 -5.26
C ASP A 252 3.56 -1.73 -5.06
N GLY A 253 2.28 -1.31 -5.09
CA GLY A 253 1.13 -2.21 -4.89
C GLY A 253 0.60 -2.78 -6.22
N PRO A 254 0.95 -4.01 -6.63
CA PRO A 254 0.49 -4.60 -7.88
C PRO A 254 -1.04 -4.72 -7.96
N GLU A 255 -1.72 -4.92 -6.84
CA GLU A 255 -3.17 -4.97 -6.74
C GLU A 255 -3.84 -3.64 -7.12
N TYR A 256 -3.26 -2.49 -6.74
CA TYR A 256 -3.76 -1.18 -7.13
C TYR A 256 -3.59 -0.93 -8.63
N LEU A 257 -2.41 -1.28 -9.17
CA LEU A 257 -2.11 -1.13 -10.59
C LEU A 257 -3.02 -2.01 -11.44
N LEU A 258 -3.24 -3.26 -11.01
CA LEU A 258 -4.12 -4.19 -11.69
C LEU A 258 -5.58 -3.74 -11.63
N PHE A 259 -6.04 -3.27 -10.46
CA PHE A 259 -7.37 -2.70 -10.28
C PHE A 259 -7.60 -1.50 -11.22
N LEU A 260 -6.69 -0.52 -11.22
CA LEU A 260 -6.79 0.65 -12.10
C LEU A 260 -6.80 0.25 -13.58
N THR A 261 -6.01 -0.75 -13.96
CA THR A 261 -5.95 -1.26 -15.33
C THR A 261 -7.31 -1.81 -15.77
N VAL A 262 -7.91 -2.71 -15.00
CA VAL A 262 -9.23 -3.28 -15.36
C VAL A 262 -10.35 -2.26 -15.22
N LEU A 263 -10.21 -1.30 -14.32
CA LEU A 263 -11.21 -0.26 -14.09
C LEU A 263 -11.38 0.66 -15.30
N VAL A 264 -10.25 1.13 -15.90
CA VAL A 264 -10.30 2.14 -16.99
C VAL A 264 -10.46 1.53 -18.38
N MET A 265 -10.17 0.23 -18.51
CA MET A 265 -10.11 -0.46 -19.81
C MET A 265 -11.35 -0.33 -20.71
N PRO A 266 -12.60 -0.45 -20.23
CA PRO A 266 -13.78 -0.37 -21.09
C PRO A 266 -14.22 1.05 -21.43
N PHE A 267 -13.59 2.09 -20.82
CA PHE A 267 -14.03 3.47 -21.03
C PHE A 267 -13.30 4.14 -22.20
N ARG A 268 -14.05 4.90 -22.97
CA ARG A 268 -13.55 5.67 -24.12
C ARG A 268 -13.71 7.17 -23.97
N ARG A 269 -14.60 7.60 -23.05
CA ARG A 269 -14.86 9.00 -22.78
C ARG A 269 -14.16 9.39 -21.49
N ILE A 270 -13.31 10.40 -21.55
CA ILE A 270 -12.57 10.92 -20.39
C ILE A 270 -13.53 11.26 -19.23
N GLY A 271 -14.72 11.84 -19.52
CA GLY A 271 -15.69 12.16 -18.50
C GLY A 271 -16.27 10.95 -17.74
N GLN A 272 -16.45 9.81 -18.41
CA GLN A 272 -16.90 8.57 -17.76
C GLN A 272 -15.79 7.96 -16.90
N THR A 273 -14.57 7.94 -17.41
CA THR A 273 -13.40 7.52 -16.66
C THR A 273 -13.20 8.39 -15.43
N ALA A 274 -13.27 9.71 -15.58
CA ALA A 274 -13.12 10.66 -14.48
C ALA A 274 -14.20 10.48 -13.40
N ALA A 275 -15.45 10.21 -13.78
CA ALA A 275 -16.53 9.96 -12.82
C ALA A 275 -16.29 8.70 -11.99
N VAL A 276 -15.86 7.60 -12.62
CA VAL A 276 -15.62 6.32 -11.93
C VAL A 276 -14.34 6.37 -11.09
N VAL A 277 -13.26 6.90 -11.64
CA VAL A 277 -12.00 7.09 -10.92
C VAL A 277 -12.16 8.11 -9.80
N GLY A 278 -12.90 9.21 -10.03
CA GLY A 278 -13.19 10.19 -8.99
C GLY A 278 -14.01 9.61 -7.83
N ALA A 279 -14.98 8.72 -8.12
CA ALA A 279 -15.72 8.01 -7.08
C ALA A 279 -14.79 7.12 -6.23
N PHE A 280 -13.85 6.44 -6.87
CA PHE A 280 -12.81 5.66 -6.19
C PHE A 280 -11.90 6.54 -5.34
N ALA A 281 -11.39 7.65 -5.90
CA ALA A 281 -10.51 8.60 -5.23
C ALA A 281 -11.15 9.20 -3.96
N VAL A 282 -12.39 9.65 -4.07
CA VAL A 282 -13.13 10.19 -2.92
C VAL A 282 -13.36 9.12 -1.86
N ALA A 283 -13.75 7.91 -2.25
CA ALA A 283 -14.04 6.83 -1.32
C ALA A 283 -12.79 6.41 -0.54
N HIS A 284 -11.66 6.16 -1.23
CA HIS A 284 -10.45 5.74 -0.53
C HIS A 284 -9.86 6.85 0.34
N SER A 285 -9.95 8.12 -0.08
CA SER A 285 -9.54 9.26 0.74
C SER A 285 -10.35 9.35 2.04
N ILE A 286 -11.67 9.15 1.97
CA ILE A 286 -12.53 9.15 3.16
C ILE A 286 -12.08 8.09 4.16
N THR A 287 -11.94 6.84 3.73
CA THR A 287 -11.56 5.75 4.64
C THR A 287 -10.12 5.83 5.10
N LEU A 288 -9.20 6.28 4.25
CA LEU A 288 -7.81 6.50 4.63
C LEU A 288 -7.70 7.53 5.77
N LEU A 289 -8.33 8.69 5.61
CA LEU A 289 -8.29 9.76 6.61
C LEU A 289 -9.05 9.38 7.89
N ALA A 290 -10.23 8.77 7.73
CA ALA A 290 -11.04 8.37 8.86
C ALA A 290 -10.42 7.22 9.68
N SER A 291 -9.82 6.23 9.03
CA SER A 291 -9.29 5.04 9.70
C SER A 291 -7.90 5.21 10.28
N SER A 292 -7.11 6.19 9.80
CA SER A 292 -5.83 6.52 10.41
C SER A 292 -5.98 7.14 11.79
N SER A 293 -7.16 7.64 12.15
CA SER A 293 -7.47 8.26 13.46
C SER A 293 -8.18 7.35 14.47
N SER A 294 -8.43 6.06 14.23
CA SER A 294 -8.99 5.05 15.16
C SER A 294 -10.15 4.19 14.63
N LEU A 295 -10.61 4.40 13.39
CA LEU A 295 -11.75 3.66 12.82
C LEU A 295 -11.40 2.26 12.30
N ALA A 296 -10.14 2.01 11.97
CA ALA A 296 -9.72 0.68 11.55
C ALA A 296 -9.52 -0.19 12.80
N SER A 297 -10.11 -1.37 12.77
CA SER A 297 -9.97 -2.36 13.83
C SER A 297 -8.51 -2.80 13.99
N ASP A 298 -8.05 -2.93 15.23
CA ASP A 298 -6.75 -3.53 15.57
C ASP A 298 -6.82 -5.06 15.64
N ALA A 299 -7.97 -5.66 15.29
CA ALA A 299 -8.16 -7.10 15.29
C ALA A 299 -7.30 -7.75 14.19
N LEU A 300 -6.65 -8.86 14.51
CA LEU A 300 -5.73 -9.58 13.62
C LEU A 300 -6.39 -10.09 12.33
N TRP A 301 -7.70 -10.28 12.32
CA TRP A 301 -8.48 -10.69 11.15
C TRP A 301 -8.76 -9.53 10.17
N PHE A 302 -8.63 -8.26 10.63
CA PHE A 302 -9.03 -7.10 9.81
C PHE A 302 -8.14 -6.89 8.57
N PRO A 303 -6.79 -6.91 8.65
CA PRO A 303 -5.95 -6.81 7.46
C PRO A 303 -6.23 -7.91 6.41
N PRO A 304 -6.29 -9.21 6.75
CA PRO A 304 -6.65 -10.26 5.77
C PRO A 304 -8.02 -10.07 5.14
N LEU A 305 -9.00 -9.55 5.88
CA LEU A 305 -10.32 -9.22 5.33
C LEU A 305 -10.21 -8.13 4.26
N ILE A 306 -9.50 -7.04 4.56
CA ILE A 306 -9.33 -5.92 3.63
C ILE A 306 -8.59 -6.39 2.37
N ASP A 307 -7.53 -7.18 2.51
CA ASP A 307 -6.78 -7.73 1.38
C ASP A 307 -7.65 -8.66 0.51
N THR A 308 -8.52 -9.46 1.13
CA THR A 308 -9.49 -10.30 0.42
C THR A 308 -10.49 -9.46 -0.37
N LEU A 309 -10.99 -8.36 0.23
CA LEU A 309 -11.92 -7.44 -0.44
C LEU A 309 -11.27 -6.72 -1.63
N ILE A 310 -9.99 -6.34 -1.53
CA ILE A 310 -9.23 -5.75 -2.63
C ILE A 310 -9.12 -6.75 -3.78
N ALA A 311 -8.67 -7.97 -3.53
CA ALA A 311 -8.58 -9.00 -4.55
C ALA A 311 -9.95 -9.29 -5.19
N THR A 312 -11.01 -9.40 -4.38
CA THR A 312 -12.39 -9.56 -4.84
C THR A 312 -12.83 -8.42 -5.76
N SER A 313 -12.42 -7.18 -5.47
CA SER A 313 -12.75 -6.01 -6.29
C SER A 313 -12.19 -6.13 -7.72
N VAL A 314 -10.95 -6.63 -7.85
CA VAL A 314 -10.32 -6.85 -9.16
C VAL A 314 -11.05 -7.96 -9.93
N VAL A 315 -11.38 -9.09 -9.27
CA VAL A 315 -12.15 -10.18 -9.86
C VAL A 315 -13.51 -9.68 -10.35
N TYR A 316 -14.22 -8.92 -9.52
CA TYR A 316 -15.54 -8.37 -9.87
C TYR A 316 -15.48 -7.47 -11.11
N ILE A 317 -14.56 -6.48 -11.14
CA ILE A 317 -14.43 -5.57 -12.29
C ILE A 317 -13.97 -6.32 -13.54
N ALA A 318 -13.09 -7.30 -13.40
CA ALA A 318 -12.64 -8.14 -14.52
C ALA A 318 -13.81 -8.94 -15.15
N LEU A 319 -14.65 -9.57 -14.33
CA LEU A 319 -15.84 -10.27 -14.79
C LEU A 319 -16.84 -9.31 -15.45
N GLU A 320 -17.10 -8.15 -14.84
CA GLU A 320 -17.96 -7.12 -15.42
C GLU A 320 -17.44 -6.67 -16.81
N ASN A 321 -16.14 -6.49 -16.98
CA ASN A 321 -15.52 -6.14 -18.24
C ASN A 321 -15.73 -7.25 -19.32
N ILE A 322 -15.59 -8.53 -18.94
CA ILE A 322 -15.83 -9.64 -19.85
C ILE A 322 -17.29 -9.67 -20.32
N VAL A 323 -18.23 -9.44 -19.39
CA VAL A 323 -19.67 -9.36 -19.72
C VAL A 323 -19.94 -8.17 -20.64
N LEU A 324 -19.38 -6.99 -20.35
CA LEU A 324 -19.53 -5.81 -21.21
C LEU A 324 -18.93 -6.06 -22.61
N ALA A 325 -17.73 -6.65 -22.68
CA ALA A 325 -17.08 -6.97 -23.94
C ALA A 325 -17.87 -8.01 -24.76
N SER A 326 -18.57 -8.96 -24.13
CA SER A 326 -19.41 -9.94 -24.82
C SER A 326 -20.59 -9.28 -25.55
N GLN A 327 -21.07 -8.16 -25.06
CA GLN A 327 -22.17 -7.38 -25.65
C GLN A 327 -21.69 -6.42 -26.76
N MET A 328 -20.38 -6.20 -26.91
CA MET A 328 -19.82 -5.35 -27.96
C MET A 328 -19.93 -6.03 -29.33
N LYS A 329 -20.48 -5.32 -30.34
CA LYS A 329 -20.45 -5.78 -31.72
C LYS A 329 -19.00 -5.83 -32.23
N PRO A 330 -18.58 -6.90 -32.97
CA PRO A 330 -17.24 -6.99 -33.51
C PRO A 330 -16.96 -5.82 -34.47
N ARG A 331 -16.02 -4.98 -34.15
CA ARG A 331 -15.55 -3.89 -35.02
C ARG A 331 -14.38 -4.39 -35.86
N ARG A 332 -14.42 -4.13 -37.16
CA ARG A 332 -13.30 -4.47 -38.06
C ARG A 332 -12.08 -3.56 -37.70
N PRO A 333 -10.86 -4.10 -37.63
CA PRO A 333 -9.65 -3.29 -37.44
C PRO A 333 -9.50 -2.32 -38.61
N GLY A 334 -9.36 -1.03 -38.38
CA GLY A 334 -9.07 -0.07 -39.44
C GLY A 334 -9.80 1.28 -39.38
N ILE A 335 -10.76 1.50 -38.46
CA ILE A 335 -11.43 2.79 -38.35
C ILE A 335 -10.87 3.56 -37.16
N ALA A 336 -10.27 4.71 -37.44
CA ALA A 336 -9.60 5.60 -36.50
C ALA A 336 -10.49 5.97 -35.30
N LEU A 337 -9.93 5.75 -34.09
CA LEU A 337 -10.45 6.34 -32.84
C LEU A 337 -10.13 7.83 -32.86
N SER A 338 -11.09 8.67 -33.27
CA SER A 338 -11.00 10.10 -32.97
C SER A 338 -11.49 10.33 -31.56
N TYR A 339 -10.59 10.68 -30.65
CA TYR A 339 -10.95 11.27 -29.37
C TYR A 339 -11.58 12.65 -29.65
N SER A 340 -12.91 12.74 -29.60
CA SER A 340 -13.59 14.02 -29.67
C SER A 340 -13.50 14.69 -28.30
N PHE A 341 -12.69 15.71 -28.21
CA PHE A 341 -12.73 16.69 -27.14
C PHE A 341 -14.00 17.53 -27.37
N SER A 342 -15.12 17.16 -26.77
CA SER A 342 -16.31 17.98 -26.76
C SER A 342 -16.16 19.03 -25.67
N SER A 343 -15.63 20.19 -26.05
CA SER A 343 -15.81 21.42 -25.28
C SER A 343 -17.28 21.84 -25.42
N ASN A 344 -18.08 21.59 -24.39
CA ASN A 344 -19.36 22.26 -24.25
C ASN A 344 -19.11 23.73 -23.92
N SER A 345 -18.88 24.56 -24.93
CA SER A 345 -19.10 25.98 -24.81
C SER A 345 -20.57 26.25 -25.10
N ALA A 346 -21.29 26.66 -24.06
CA ALA A 346 -22.60 27.28 -24.16
C ALA A 346 -22.47 28.56 -24.98
N ALA A 347 -23.07 28.57 -26.15
CA ALA A 347 -23.36 29.80 -26.87
C ALA A 347 -24.76 29.72 -27.44
N SER A 348 -25.62 30.43 -26.75
CA SER A 348 -26.67 31.33 -27.19
C SER A 348 -27.52 30.98 -28.40
N ALA A 349 -28.80 30.92 -28.10
CA ALA A 349 -29.92 31.02 -29.03
C ALA A 349 -29.96 32.36 -29.76
N ALA A 350 -30.19 32.32 -31.08
CA ALA A 350 -30.88 33.44 -31.78
C ALA A 350 -31.55 32.91 -33.06
N SER A 351 -32.89 33.00 -33.03
CA SER A 351 -33.87 33.38 -34.08
C SER A 351 -33.81 32.74 -35.46
N ALA A 352 -34.77 31.93 -35.78
CA ALA A 352 -35.95 32.07 -36.62
C ALA A 352 -35.78 32.65 -38.03
N VAL A 353 -36.24 31.92 -39.08
CA VAL A 353 -37.38 32.16 -39.95
C VAL A 353 -37.36 31.19 -41.14
N PRO A 354 -38.47 30.63 -41.61
CA PRO A 354 -38.54 29.59 -42.61
C PRO A 354 -38.85 30.14 -44.01
N SER A 355 -38.37 29.45 -45.05
CA SER A 355 -39.15 29.38 -46.31
C SER A 355 -38.46 28.48 -47.35
N GLY A 356 -39.26 27.65 -48.00
CA GLY A 356 -39.14 27.36 -49.43
C GLY A 356 -38.57 26.02 -49.83
N SER A 357 -39.51 25.08 -50.01
CA SER A 357 -39.66 24.10 -51.12
C SER A 357 -38.46 23.62 -51.92
N SER A 358 -38.44 22.33 -52.04
CA SER A 358 -38.35 21.44 -53.21
C SER A 358 -37.07 20.59 -53.38
N GLN A 359 -37.42 19.33 -53.62
CA GLN A 359 -36.77 18.31 -54.45
C GLN A 359 -35.80 17.32 -53.82
N GLU A 360 -36.33 16.11 -53.88
CA GLU A 360 -35.70 14.82 -53.56
C GLU A 360 -34.49 14.53 -54.40
N ALA A 361 -33.43 14.07 -53.75
CA ALA A 361 -32.44 13.13 -54.32
C ALA A 361 -32.12 12.11 -53.23
N PRO A 362 -32.05 10.80 -53.52
CA PRO A 362 -31.77 9.76 -52.55
C PRO A 362 -30.29 9.71 -52.21
N GLY A 363 -29.90 10.55 -51.25
CA GLY A 363 -28.56 10.46 -50.63
C GLY A 363 -28.65 9.50 -49.45
N HIS A 364 -27.91 8.38 -49.51
CA HIS A 364 -27.66 7.53 -48.36
C HIS A 364 -26.97 8.36 -47.25
N SER A 365 -27.75 8.96 -46.41
CA SER A 365 -27.28 9.49 -45.11
C SER A 365 -26.98 8.28 -44.22
N LEU A 366 -25.72 7.87 -44.20
CA LEU A 366 -25.20 7.04 -43.12
C LEU A 366 -25.37 7.82 -41.83
N SER A 367 -26.47 7.53 -41.14
CA SER A 367 -26.79 8.13 -39.85
C SER A 367 -25.65 7.86 -38.89
N VAL A 368 -25.02 8.93 -38.43
CA VAL A 368 -23.96 8.96 -37.40
C VAL A 368 -24.48 8.35 -36.07
N ASP A 369 -25.80 8.19 -35.94
CA ASP A 369 -26.46 7.63 -34.76
C ASP A 369 -26.21 6.13 -34.52
N SER A 370 -25.77 5.37 -35.53
CA SER A 370 -25.48 3.94 -35.36
C SER A 370 -24.16 3.65 -34.62
N ALA A 371 -23.29 4.65 -34.44
CA ALA A 371 -22.02 4.48 -33.73
C ALA A 371 -22.13 4.72 -32.22
N VAL A 372 -23.24 5.28 -31.74
CA VAL A 372 -23.45 5.68 -30.34
C VAL A 372 -24.07 4.55 -29.50
N SER A 373 -24.65 3.52 -30.13
CA SER A 373 -25.47 2.50 -29.46
C SER A 373 -24.69 1.38 -28.74
N ALA A 374 -23.36 1.41 -28.71
CA ALA A 374 -22.54 0.38 -28.03
C ALA A 374 -21.95 0.84 -26.69
N LEU A 375 -22.46 1.96 -26.15
CA LEU A 375 -22.02 2.46 -24.85
C LEU A 375 -22.86 1.87 -23.73
N PRO A 376 -22.27 1.61 -22.53
CA PRO A 376 -23.05 1.18 -21.37
C PRO A 376 -24.25 2.11 -21.17
N SER A 377 -25.44 1.54 -21.02
CA SER A 377 -26.65 2.33 -20.72
C SER A 377 -26.43 3.11 -19.43
N GLY A 378 -27.07 4.28 -19.25
CA GLY A 378 -26.89 5.11 -18.05
C GLY A 378 -27.11 4.36 -16.73
N SER A 379 -27.87 3.27 -16.73
CA SER A 379 -28.06 2.37 -15.59
C SER A 379 -26.82 1.53 -15.27
N SER A 380 -26.07 1.05 -16.28
CA SER A 380 -24.84 0.28 -16.08
C SER A 380 -23.69 1.17 -15.54
N LEU A 381 -23.61 2.41 -16.00
CA LEU A 381 -22.63 3.36 -15.49
C LEU A 381 -22.91 3.74 -14.02
N LYS A 382 -24.19 3.94 -13.67
CA LYS A 382 -24.59 4.22 -12.27
C LYS A 382 -24.23 3.05 -11.33
N ARG A 383 -24.46 1.81 -11.75
CA ARG A 383 -24.09 0.63 -10.95
C ARG A 383 -22.57 0.54 -10.78
N ARG A 384 -21.82 0.83 -11.83
CA ARG A 384 -20.36 0.73 -11.81
C ARG A 384 -19.70 1.74 -10.89
N TRP A 385 -20.11 3.03 -10.90
CA TRP A 385 -19.51 4.00 -9.98
C TRP A 385 -19.87 3.73 -8.52
N ILE A 386 -21.06 3.18 -8.23
CA ILE A 386 -21.43 2.77 -6.87
C ILE A 386 -20.53 1.61 -6.40
N ALA A 387 -20.34 0.57 -7.23
CA ALA A 387 -19.45 -0.53 -6.91
C ALA A 387 -18.00 -0.05 -6.71
N THR A 388 -17.52 0.83 -7.60
CA THR A 388 -16.17 1.40 -7.52
C THR A 388 -15.99 2.27 -6.27
N PHE A 389 -17.03 3.01 -5.87
CA PHE A 389 -17.03 3.74 -4.60
C PHE A 389 -16.89 2.77 -3.41
N GLY A 390 -17.67 1.68 -3.39
CA GLY A 390 -17.56 0.64 -2.34
C GLY A 390 -16.16 0.00 -2.29
N PHE A 391 -15.58 -0.31 -3.45
CA PHE A 391 -14.22 -0.81 -3.52
C PHE A 391 -13.17 0.22 -3.08
N GLY A 392 -13.39 1.49 -3.41
CA GLY A 392 -12.53 2.59 -2.93
C GLY A 392 -12.47 2.64 -1.40
N LEU A 393 -13.59 2.42 -0.71
CA LEU A 393 -13.60 2.33 0.75
C LEU A 393 -12.66 1.22 1.27
N ALA A 394 -12.70 0.03 0.67
CA ALA A 394 -11.81 -1.08 1.04
C ALA A 394 -10.32 -0.75 0.79
N HIS A 395 -10.01 -0.17 -0.37
CA HIS A 395 -8.65 0.24 -0.71
C HIS A 395 -8.11 1.33 0.23
N GLY A 396 -8.97 2.26 0.68
CA GLY A 396 -8.59 3.28 1.65
C GLY A 396 -8.23 2.70 3.02
N PHE A 397 -8.92 1.64 3.47
CA PHE A 397 -8.52 0.91 4.67
C PHE A 397 -7.12 0.29 4.52
N ALA A 398 -6.82 -0.36 3.40
CA ALA A 398 -5.48 -0.92 3.16
C ALA A 398 -4.39 0.15 3.17
N LEU A 399 -4.63 1.30 2.53
CA LEU A 399 -3.71 2.42 2.57
C LEU A 399 -3.51 2.95 3.99
N SER A 400 -4.57 2.98 4.81
CA SER A 400 -4.47 3.41 6.20
C SER A 400 -3.66 2.44 7.06
N LEU A 401 -3.82 1.12 6.86
CA LEU A 401 -3.02 0.10 7.54
C LEU A 401 -1.53 0.26 7.20
N ALA A 402 -1.21 0.63 5.96
CA ALA A 402 0.16 0.92 5.54
C ALA A 402 0.69 2.25 6.10
N LEU A 403 -0.18 3.26 6.28
CA LEU A 403 0.17 4.57 6.81
C LEU A 403 0.42 4.55 8.32
N ARG A 404 -0.36 3.79 9.10
CA ARG A 404 -0.30 3.76 10.57
C ARG A 404 1.12 3.60 11.15
N PRO A 405 1.92 2.59 10.74
CA PRO A 405 3.28 2.44 11.23
C PRO A 405 4.18 3.62 10.88
N ALA A 406 3.91 4.29 9.75
CA ALA A 406 4.70 5.44 9.31
C ALA A 406 4.36 6.73 10.06
N LEU A 407 3.15 6.86 10.66
CA LEU A 407 2.72 8.07 11.38
C LEU A 407 3.64 8.41 12.57
N GLN A 408 4.34 7.43 13.15
CA GLN A 408 5.38 7.67 14.14
C GLN A 408 6.45 8.65 13.65
N LEU A 409 6.70 8.70 12.33
CA LEU A 409 7.69 9.57 11.71
C LEU A 409 7.15 10.99 11.41
N ALA A 410 5.91 11.28 11.75
CA ALA A 410 5.27 12.58 11.52
C ALA A 410 5.62 13.64 12.58
N GLY A 411 6.25 13.24 13.67
CA GLY A 411 6.54 14.13 14.80
C GLY A 411 5.27 14.72 15.40
N THR A 412 5.18 16.05 15.45
CA THR A 412 4.00 16.78 15.94
C THR A 412 2.94 17.03 14.87
N HIS A 413 3.14 16.52 13.63
CA HIS A 413 2.30 16.84 12.47
C HIS A 413 1.53 15.65 11.88
N PRO A 414 0.80 14.81 12.68
CA PRO A 414 0.14 13.62 12.16
C PRO A 414 -0.94 13.93 11.12
N LEU A 415 -1.73 14.99 11.32
CA LEU A 415 -2.75 15.39 10.35
C LEU A 415 -2.14 15.82 9.01
N THR A 416 -1.04 16.58 9.06
CA THR A 416 -0.29 16.95 7.85
C THR A 416 0.24 15.72 7.14
N ALA A 417 0.77 14.74 7.87
CA ALA A 417 1.28 13.49 7.33
C ALA A 417 0.17 12.70 6.61
N MET A 418 -1.03 12.60 7.21
CA MET A 418 -2.18 11.91 6.62
C MET A 418 -2.63 12.56 5.32
N VAL A 419 -2.79 13.88 5.31
CA VAL A 419 -3.18 14.63 4.12
C VAL A 419 -2.10 14.55 3.04
N ALA A 420 -0.84 14.71 3.41
CA ALA A 420 0.30 14.63 2.50
C ALA A 420 0.43 13.23 1.87
N PHE A 421 0.22 12.17 2.66
CA PHE A 421 0.19 10.80 2.14
C PHE A 421 -0.92 10.61 1.12
N ASN A 422 -2.14 11.08 1.42
CA ASN A 422 -3.26 11.00 0.48
C ASN A 422 -2.96 11.76 -0.83
N ILE A 423 -2.38 12.96 -0.74
CA ILE A 423 -1.94 13.72 -1.92
C ILE A 423 -0.92 12.90 -2.73
N GLY A 424 0.02 12.22 -2.08
CA GLY A 424 0.98 11.35 -2.74
C GLY A 424 0.33 10.20 -3.50
N VAL A 425 -0.66 9.53 -2.89
CA VAL A 425 -1.47 8.47 -3.52
C VAL A 425 -2.21 9.00 -4.75
N GLU A 426 -2.87 10.16 -4.63
CA GLU A 426 -3.60 10.77 -5.74
C GLU A 426 -2.67 11.16 -6.91
N LEU A 427 -1.50 11.72 -6.63
CA LEU A 427 -0.50 12.05 -7.64
C LEU A 427 0.00 10.80 -8.38
N ALA A 428 0.27 9.71 -7.65
CA ALA A 428 0.68 8.44 -8.26
C ALA A 428 -0.44 7.86 -9.12
N MET A 429 -1.70 7.89 -8.63
CA MET A 429 -2.85 7.43 -9.38
C MET A 429 -3.05 8.23 -10.67
N LEU A 430 -2.94 9.55 -10.61
CA LEU A 430 -3.01 10.41 -11.80
C LEU A 430 -1.90 10.10 -12.79
N LEU A 431 -0.67 9.89 -12.32
CA LEU A 431 0.45 9.49 -13.17
C LEU A 431 0.19 8.16 -13.86
N VAL A 432 -0.24 7.15 -13.09
CA VAL A 432 -0.58 5.82 -13.63
C VAL A 432 -1.66 5.94 -14.70
N LEU A 433 -2.71 6.69 -14.46
CA LEU A 433 -3.80 6.90 -15.43
C LEU A 433 -3.34 7.66 -16.66
N ALA A 434 -2.50 8.68 -16.50
CA ALA A 434 -1.93 9.44 -17.61
C ALA A 434 -1.07 8.59 -18.56
N LEU A 435 -0.42 7.55 -18.02
CA LEU A 435 0.36 6.60 -18.80
C LEU A 435 -0.51 5.43 -19.32
N LEU A 436 -1.39 4.92 -18.50
CA LEU A 436 -2.19 3.73 -18.78
C LEU A 436 -3.25 3.96 -19.86
N ILE A 437 -3.97 5.08 -19.81
CA ILE A 437 -5.02 5.39 -20.79
C ILE A 437 -4.48 5.43 -22.23
N PRO A 438 -3.42 6.20 -22.54
CA PRO A 438 -2.84 6.18 -23.89
C PRO A 438 -2.20 4.84 -24.24
N ALA A 439 -1.58 4.14 -23.28
CA ALA A 439 -1.00 2.83 -23.51
C ALA A 439 -2.07 1.81 -23.95
N VAL A 440 -3.19 1.74 -23.23
CA VAL A 440 -4.34 0.87 -23.57
C VAL A 440 -4.91 1.26 -24.95
N ALA A 441 -5.06 2.57 -25.23
CA ALA A 441 -5.54 3.03 -26.53
C ALA A 441 -4.59 2.62 -27.67
N LEU A 442 -3.27 2.67 -27.45
CA LEU A 442 -2.25 2.26 -28.41
C LEU A 442 -2.31 0.75 -28.68
N VAL A 443 -2.43 -0.05 -27.62
CA VAL A 443 -2.56 -1.52 -27.71
C VAL A 443 -3.80 -1.89 -28.53
N PHE A 444 -4.95 -1.25 -28.25
CA PHE A 444 -6.18 -1.53 -28.99
C PHE A 444 -6.14 -1.04 -30.45
N ARG A 445 -5.38 0.01 -30.72
CA ARG A 445 -5.24 0.54 -32.09
C ARG A 445 -4.31 -0.30 -32.96
N TYR A 446 -3.20 -0.79 -32.42
CA TYR A 446 -2.13 -1.39 -33.22
C TYR A 446 -1.92 -2.89 -33.02
N LEU A 447 -2.24 -3.44 -31.85
CA LEU A 447 -1.87 -4.81 -31.48
C LEU A 447 -3.05 -5.77 -31.45
N ILE A 448 -4.13 -5.43 -30.78
CA ILE A 448 -5.24 -6.35 -30.49
C ILE A 448 -6.56 -5.62 -30.68
N GLY A 449 -7.55 -6.29 -31.31
CA GLY A 449 -8.90 -5.75 -31.39
C GLY A 449 -9.46 -5.52 -29.97
N GLU A 450 -10.13 -4.39 -29.78
CA GLU A 450 -10.58 -3.90 -28.48
C GLU A 450 -11.37 -4.92 -27.66
N ARG A 451 -12.39 -5.58 -28.26
CA ARG A 451 -13.17 -6.61 -27.59
C ARG A 451 -12.29 -7.76 -27.07
N THR A 452 -11.40 -8.25 -27.93
CA THR A 452 -10.46 -9.32 -27.56
C THR A 452 -9.47 -8.84 -26.49
N GLY A 453 -8.97 -7.63 -26.60
CA GLY A 453 -8.04 -7.05 -25.63
C GLY A 453 -8.68 -6.90 -24.24
N ILE A 454 -9.91 -6.38 -24.17
CA ILE A 454 -10.65 -6.27 -22.91
C ILE A 454 -10.85 -7.66 -22.29
N VAL A 455 -11.28 -8.66 -23.07
CA VAL A 455 -11.52 -10.01 -22.56
C VAL A 455 -10.22 -10.64 -22.07
N VAL A 456 -9.14 -10.60 -22.87
CA VAL A 456 -7.86 -11.23 -22.53
C VAL A 456 -7.25 -10.61 -21.28
N VAL A 457 -7.14 -9.29 -21.25
CA VAL A 457 -6.52 -8.61 -20.09
C VAL A 457 -7.38 -8.77 -18.84
N SER A 458 -8.71 -8.67 -18.97
CA SER A 458 -9.60 -8.89 -17.82
C SER A 458 -9.57 -10.35 -17.34
N ALA A 459 -9.47 -11.33 -18.25
CA ALA A 459 -9.35 -12.72 -17.85
C ALA A 459 -8.03 -13.00 -17.12
N LEU A 460 -6.91 -12.45 -17.60
CA LEU A 460 -5.61 -12.59 -16.94
C LEU A 460 -5.61 -11.88 -15.59
N ALA A 461 -6.10 -10.64 -15.52
CA ALA A 461 -6.19 -9.89 -14.28
C ALA A 461 -7.12 -10.59 -13.27
N GLY A 462 -8.28 -11.07 -13.73
CA GLY A 462 -9.21 -11.81 -12.90
C GLY A 462 -8.63 -13.13 -12.38
N HIS A 463 -7.86 -13.84 -13.20
CA HIS A 463 -7.18 -15.08 -12.80
C HIS A 463 -6.11 -14.81 -11.73
N THR A 464 -5.27 -13.81 -11.94
CA THR A 464 -4.26 -13.41 -10.94
C THR A 464 -4.92 -13.01 -9.63
N ALA A 465 -5.94 -12.15 -9.70
CA ALA A 465 -6.66 -11.69 -8.52
C ALA A 465 -7.44 -12.81 -7.81
N TRP A 466 -7.90 -13.81 -8.55
CA TRP A 466 -8.53 -15.01 -7.98
C TRP A 466 -7.57 -15.78 -7.07
N HIS A 467 -6.33 -16.00 -7.51
CA HIS A 467 -5.31 -16.64 -6.69
C HIS A 467 -4.99 -15.83 -5.43
N TRP A 468 -4.86 -14.50 -5.56
CA TRP A 468 -4.68 -13.63 -4.39
C TRP A 468 -5.88 -13.68 -3.43
N MET A 469 -7.09 -13.71 -3.98
CA MET A 469 -8.31 -13.79 -3.17
C MET A 469 -8.37 -15.13 -2.40
N ASP A 470 -8.05 -16.24 -3.05
CA ASP A 470 -8.06 -17.58 -2.45
C ASP A 470 -7.02 -17.69 -1.31
N GLU A 471 -5.78 -17.25 -1.56
CA GLU A 471 -4.71 -17.23 -0.57
C GLU A 471 -5.07 -16.38 0.67
N ARG A 472 -5.60 -15.16 0.44
CA ARG A 472 -5.98 -14.26 1.52
C ARG A 472 -7.24 -14.74 2.27
N TRP A 473 -8.15 -15.37 1.56
CA TRP A 473 -9.31 -16.03 2.15
C TRP A 473 -8.91 -17.19 3.05
N ASP A 474 -7.92 -17.99 2.64
CA ASP A 474 -7.38 -19.07 3.45
C ASP A 474 -6.71 -18.57 4.72
N LEU A 475 -6.06 -17.40 4.65
CA LEU A 475 -5.53 -16.73 5.84
C LEU A 475 -6.66 -16.23 6.74
N LEU A 476 -7.67 -15.57 6.18
CA LEU A 476 -8.82 -15.04 6.93
C LEU A 476 -9.58 -16.13 7.69
N ARG A 477 -9.77 -17.30 7.08
CA ARG A 477 -10.47 -18.45 7.71
C ARG A 477 -9.76 -19.02 8.94
N LYS A 478 -8.48 -18.71 9.15
CA LYS A 478 -7.72 -19.16 10.34
C LYS A 478 -8.10 -18.37 11.58
N PHE A 479 -8.73 -17.23 11.43
CA PHE A 479 -9.19 -16.41 12.55
C PHE A 479 -10.61 -16.79 12.96
N THR A 480 -10.84 -16.95 14.26
CA THR A 480 -12.19 -17.08 14.83
C THR A 480 -12.83 -15.69 14.84
N PHE A 481 -13.99 -15.58 14.20
CA PHE A 481 -14.71 -14.32 14.13
C PHE A 481 -15.54 -14.17 15.41
N GLU A 482 -15.02 -13.40 16.35
CA GLU A 482 -15.82 -12.95 17.49
C GLU A 482 -16.56 -11.68 17.09
N TRP A 483 -17.89 -11.76 17.05
CA TRP A 483 -18.71 -10.57 16.83
C TRP A 483 -18.42 -9.56 17.94
N PRO A 484 -18.24 -8.26 17.63
CA PRO A 484 -18.07 -7.25 18.66
C PRO A 484 -19.25 -7.35 19.64
N ALA A 485 -18.94 -7.43 20.91
CA ALA A 485 -19.96 -7.39 21.95
C ALA A 485 -20.78 -6.10 21.76
N ILE A 486 -22.10 -6.25 21.69
CA ILE A 486 -23.02 -5.10 21.63
C ILE A 486 -23.10 -4.53 23.05
N ASP A 487 -22.00 -3.92 23.48
CA ASP A 487 -21.88 -3.25 24.76
C ASP A 487 -22.25 -1.74 24.65
N ALA A 488 -22.27 -1.06 25.77
CA ALA A 488 -22.58 0.36 25.83
C ALA A 488 -21.59 1.21 25.02
N ALA A 489 -20.32 0.79 24.89
CA ALA A 489 -19.31 1.48 24.13
C ALA A 489 -19.55 1.36 22.63
N PHE A 490 -19.92 0.18 22.15
CA PHE A 490 -20.32 -0.05 20.76
C PHE A 490 -21.56 0.77 20.40
N LEU A 491 -22.60 0.75 21.26
CA LEU A 491 -23.83 1.54 21.04
C LEU A 491 -23.55 3.04 21.03
N ALA A 492 -22.72 3.54 21.93
CA ALA A 492 -22.31 4.95 21.95
C ALA A 492 -21.53 5.33 20.67
N GLY A 493 -20.65 4.44 20.19
CA GLY A 493 -19.95 4.62 18.91
C GLY A 493 -20.92 4.67 17.73
N ALA A 494 -21.81 3.71 17.63
CA ALA A 494 -22.83 3.66 16.58
C ALA A 494 -23.74 4.90 16.59
N LEU A 495 -24.15 5.36 17.78
CA LEU A 495 -24.95 6.57 17.94
C LEU A 495 -24.21 7.83 17.46
N ARG A 496 -22.90 7.97 17.78
CA ARG A 496 -22.07 9.09 17.29
C ARG A 496 -22.01 9.11 15.77
N TRP A 497 -21.82 7.97 15.14
CA TRP A 497 -21.77 7.85 13.69
C TRP A 497 -23.11 8.17 13.05
N MET A 498 -24.20 7.70 13.64
CA MET A 498 -25.55 8.03 13.17
C MET A 498 -25.82 9.54 13.29
N MET A 499 -25.42 10.18 14.38
CA MET A 499 -25.53 11.63 14.54
C MET A 499 -24.73 12.40 13.49
N LEU A 500 -23.46 12.01 13.24
CA LEU A 500 -22.63 12.61 12.20
C LEU A 500 -23.26 12.47 10.82
N PHE A 501 -23.83 11.30 10.51
CA PHE A 501 -24.53 11.07 9.25
C PHE A 501 -25.78 11.97 9.12
N VAL A 502 -26.57 12.10 10.18
CA VAL A 502 -27.74 12.98 10.20
C VAL A 502 -27.35 14.44 10.01
N VAL A 503 -26.28 14.91 10.67
CA VAL A 503 -25.76 16.28 10.51
C VAL A 503 -25.25 16.51 9.09
N ALA A 504 -24.51 15.57 8.51
CA ALA A 504 -24.01 15.65 7.15
C ALA A 504 -25.17 15.66 6.12
N ALA A 505 -26.19 14.82 6.33
CA ALA A 505 -27.38 14.77 5.49
C ALA A 505 -28.20 16.07 5.59
N ALA A 506 -28.35 16.62 6.79
CA ALA A 506 -29.03 17.90 7.02
C ALA A 506 -28.28 19.07 6.35
N PHE A 507 -26.94 19.08 6.46
CA PHE A 507 -26.10 20.08 5.79
C PHE A 507 -26.20 19.99 4.26
N TYR A 508 -26.13 18.75 3.71
CA TYR A 508 -26.32 18.52 2.28
C TYR A 508 -27.69 19.00 1.81
N TRP A 509 -28.74 18.69 2.56
CA TRP A 509 -30.10 19.10 2.25
C TRP A 509 -30.25 20.64 2.29
N LEU A 510 -29.64 21.29 3.29
CA LEU A 510 -29.62 22.75 3.40
C LEU A 510 -28.94 23.42 2.20
N VAL A 511 -27.73 22.93 1.83
CA VAL A 511 -27.00 23.42 0.66
C VAL A 511 -27.80 23.20 -0.63
N PHE A 512 -28.49 22.06 -0.76
CA PHE A 512 -29.32 21.74 -1.91
C PHE A 512 -30.52 22.71 -2.02
N ILE A 513 -31.18 23.06 -0.90
CA ILE A 513 -32.29 24.03 -0.86
C ILE A 513 -31.79 25.43 -1.22
N LEU A 514 -30.66 25.87 -0.64
CA LEU A 514 -30.09 27.19 -0.92
C LEU A 514 -29.72 27.35 -2.40
N ARG A 515 -29.12 26.35 -3.02
CA ARG A 515 -28.83 26.35 -4.46
C ARG A 515 -30.12 26.38 -5.32
N LYS A 516 -31.18 25.72 -4.85
CA LYS A 516 -32.45 25.70 -5.59
C LYS A 516 -33.21 27.02 -5.47
N SER A 517 -32.99 27.81 -4.41
CA SER A 517 -33.55 29.14 -4.24
C SER A 517 -32.84 30.18 -5.14
N GLU A 518 -31.52 30.09 -5.32
CA GLU A 518 -30.75 30.97 -6.21
C GLU A 518 -31.07 30.77 -7.70
N VAL A 519 -31.49 29.58 -8.11
CA VAL A 519 -31.90 29.31 -9.51
C VAL A 519 -33.34 29.81 -9.81
N ARG A 520 -34.12 30.18 -8.77
CA ARG A 520 -35.48 30.67 -8.92
C ARG A 520 -35.64 32.20 -8.78
N SER A 521 -34.61 32.88 -8.33
CA SER A 521 -34.49 34.34 -8.32
C SER A 521 -33.78 34.82 -9.61
#